data_e46a4fab321f7b51bf74b88901fbab8e
#
_entry.id   e46a4fab321f7b51bf74b88901fbab8e
#
_cell.length_a   1.000
_cell.length_b   1.000
_cell.length_c   1.000
_cell.angle_alpha   90.00
_cell.angle_beta   90.00
_cell.angle_gamma   90.00
#
_symmetry.space_group_name_H-M   'P 1'
#
loop_
_entity.id
_entity.type
_entity.pdbx_description
1 polymer ?
#
loop_
_entity_poly.entity_id
_entity_poly.type
_entity_poly.pdbx_seq_one_letter_code
_entity_poly.pdbx_strand_id
1 'polypeptide(L)'
;LPLPDSYDAPDPRIKQLARRSTVTPGGAACRYNDIIPADHCLHDVQDMSTLNHPKADLSKGQYGCVGQGLHIAKKLLPYIPNNAGILLVPCCRGGSAFTQGAEGTFSADAGASQDSARWGVGKPLYQDLIARTKAALQKNPKNVLLAVCWMQGEFDMSAATHAQQPALFTAMLAQFRADLSVFNAQCHGGSAADVPWICGDTTYYWKNTYGTQYNTIYGAYKNRESEGVYFVPFMTDGNGVNTATNAPAEDPDIPASGYYGAASRTNGNQVSSNRPTHFSSWARRSIIPDRMATAILNA
;
A
#
# COMPACT_ATOMS: atom_id res chain seq x y z
N LEU A 1 13.07 -7.77 -4.57
CA LEU A 1 12.76 -8.86 -5.50
C LEU A 1 13.25 -8.50 -6.90
N PRO A 2 13.83 -9.44 -7.67
CA PRO A 2 14.09 -9.22 -9.09
C PRO A 2 12.78 -8.91 -9.80
N LEU A 3 12.80 -7.91 -10.68
CA LEU A 3 11.62 -7.55 -11.47
C LEU A 3 11.59 -8.45 -12.70
N PRO A 4 10.53 -9.26 -12.91
CA PRO A 4 10.40 -10.00 -14.15
C PRO A 4 10.04 -9.02 -15.27
N ASP A 5 10.88 -8.97 -16.24
CA ASP A 5 10.69 -8.34 -17.56
C ASP A 5 9.88 -7.03 -17.61
N SER A 6 9.16 -6.84 -18.70
CA SER A 6 8.46 -5.58 -18.99
C SER A 6 7.24 -5.30 -18.12
N TYR A 7 6.61 -6.33 -17.52
CA TYR A 7 5.36 -6.12 -16.76
C TYR A 7 5.58 -5.31 -15.48
N ASP A 8 6.68 -5.59 -14.78
CA ASP A 8 7.10 -4.83 -13.59
C ASP A 8 8.07 -3.67 -13.95
N ALA A 9 8.34 -3.45 -15.24
CA ALA A 9 9.20 -2.36 -15.66
C ALA A 9 8.63 -0.99 -15.22
N PRO A 10 9.49 -0.05 -14.81
CA PRO A 10 9.06 1.30 -14.46
C PRO A 10 8.48 2.01 -15.67
N ASP A 11 7.51 2.89 -15.43
CA ASP A 11 7.00 3.82 -16.42
C ASP A 11 7.56 5.23 -16.13
N PRO A 12 8.08 5.97 -17.11
CA PRO A 12 8.67 7.29 -16.88
C PRO A 12 7.66 8.31 -16.30
N ARG A 13 6.37 8.10 -16.50
CA ARG A 13 5.29 8.94 -15.96
C ARG A 13 4.85 8.52 -14.54
N ILE A 14 5.38 7.42 -13.99
CA ILE A 14 5.07 6.96 -12.64
C ILE A 14 6.29 7.12 -11.75
N LYS A 15 6.16 7.90 -10.71
CA LYS A 15 7.20 8.17 -9.72
C LYS A 15 6.70 7.81 -8.32
N GLN A 16 7.63 7.75 -7.37
CA GLN A 16 7.29 7.62 -5.95
C GLN A 16 8.15 8.54 -5.11
N LEU A 17 7.66 8.91 -3.92
CA LEU A 17 8.51 9.50 -2.90
C LEU A 17 9.32 8.40 -2.24
N ALA A 18 10.63 8.58 -2.15
CA ALA A 18 11.51 7.67 -1.43
C ALA A 18 11.07 7.55 0.03
N ARG A 19 10.88 6.31 0.51
CA ARG A 19 10.46 6.06 1.90
C ARG A 19 11.58 6.29 2.90
N ARG A 20 12.82 6.11 2.45
CA ARG A 20 14.02 6.29 3.25
C ARG A 20 15.20 6.66 2.36
N SER A 21 16.27 7.10 2.97
CA SER A 21 17.54 7.22 2.26
C SER A 21 18.07 5.82 1.94
N THR A 22 18.19 5.50 0.65
CA THR A 22 18.61 4.19 0.18
C THR A 22 19.12 4.29 -1.26
N VAL A 23 19.49 3.17 -1.85
CA VAL A 23 19.75 3.05 -3.28
C VAL A 23 18.40 2.90 -4.00
N THR A 24 18.14 3.73 -4.99
CA THR A 24 16.95 3.60 -5.82
C THR A 24 17.06 2.35 -6.70
N PRO A 25 15.93 1.83 -7.19
CA PRO A 25 15.96 0.90 -8.32
C PRO A 25 16.77 1.50 -9.46
N GLY A 26 17.78 0.76 -9.95
CA GLY A 26 18.75 1.27 -10.93
C GLY A 26 20.06 1.81 -10.34
N GLY A 27 20.23 1.79 -9.01
CA GLY A 27 21.51 2.01 -8.34
C GLY A 27 21.83 3.45 -7.92
N ALA A 28 20.89 4.40 -8.07
CA ALA A 28 21.11 5.78 -7.62
C ALA A 28 20.80 5.96 -6.12
N ALA A 29 21.63 6.70 -5.40
CA ALA A 29 21.33 7.08 -4.02
C ALA A 29 20.16 8.08 -3.96
N CYS A 30 19.33 7.98 -2.92
CA CYS A 30 18.24 8.92 -2.67
C CYS A 30 18.14 9.27 -1.19
N ARG A 31 17.41 10.33 -0.89
CA ARG A 31 17.04 10.75 0.46
C ARG A 31 15.54 10.56 0.68
N TYR A 32 15.14 10.53 1.94
CA TYR A 32 13.74 10.52 2.32
C TYR A 32 12.97 11.66 1.63
N ASN A 33 11.82 11.34 1.02
CA ASN A 33 11.00 12.24 0.22
C ASN A 33 11.61 12.76 -1.10
N ASP A 34 12.70 12.19 -1.58
CA ASP A 34 13.11 12.42 -2.97
C ASP A 34 12.11 11.76 -3.94
N ILE A 35 11.94 12.37 -5.12
CA ILE A 35 11.15 11.77 -6.19
C ILE A 35 12.05 10.81 -6.95
N ILE A 36 11.67 9.52 -6.97
CA ILE A 36 12.41 8.44 -7.60
C ILE A 36 11.52 7.63 -8.56
N PRO A 37 12.08 6.85 -9.48
CA PRO A 37 11.30 5.89 -10.26
C PRO A 37 10.48 4.95 -9.37
N ALA A 38 9.26 4.62 -9.80
CA ALA A 38 8.36 3.72 -9.08
C ALA A 38 8.49 2.30 -9.61
N ASP A 39 9.67 1.67 -9.50
CA ASP A 39 9.86 0.34 -10.02
C ASP A 39 9.67 -0.74 -8.94
N HIS A 40 10.26 -0.60 -7.77
CA HIS A 40 10.04 -1.53 -6.65
C HIS A 40 8.91 -1.12 -5.71
N CYS A 41 8.49 0.14 -5.72
CA CYS A 41 7.54 0.68 -4.75
C CYS A 41 7.93 0.33 -3.31
N LEU A 42 9.18 0.61 -2.93
CA LEU A 42 9.65 0.45 -1.55
C LEU A 42 8.73 1.22 -0.61
N HIS A 43 7.92 0.51 0.15
CA HIS A 43 6.76 1.10 0.85
C HIS A 43 6.77 0.90 2.36
N ASP A 44 7.54 -0.08 2.86
CA ASP A 44 7.52 -0.39 4.29
C ASP A 44 8.38 0.57 5.10
N VAL A 45 7.88 0.96 6.26
CA VAL A 45 8.61 1.75 7.26
C VAL A 45 9.81 0.97 7.81
N GLN A 46 9.69 -0.36 7.91
CA GLN A 46 10.76 -1.23 8.33
C GLN A 46 11.86 -1.30 7.27
N ASP A 47 13.09 -1.52 7.71
CA ASP A 47 14.15 -1.93 6.81
C ASP A 47 14.02 -3.41 6.46
N MET A 48 13.49 -3.66 5.29
CA MET A 48 13.25 -5.01 4.77
C MET A 48 14.42 -5.52 3.90
N SER A 49 15.59 -4.90 3.97
CA SER A 49 16.75 -5.26 3.15
C SER A 49 17.24 -6.69 3.38
N THR A 50 16.96 -7.27 4.54
CA THR A 50 17.25 -8.69 4.84
C THR A 50 16.24 -9.66 4.23
N LEU A 51 15.07 -9.20 3.82
CA LEU A 51 14.01 -9.99 3.20
C LEU A 51 14.13 -9.89 1.67
N ASN A 52 15.21 -10.39 1.12
CA ASN A 52 15.45 -10.34 -0.30
C ASN A 52 15.38 -11.74 -0.94
N HIS A 53 15.08 -11.76 -2.22
CA HIS A 53 15.14 -12.98 -3.02
C HIS A 53 16.60 -13.34 -3.31
N PRO A 54 16.98 -14.65 -3.33
CA PRO A 54 18.37 -15.06 -3.62
C PRO A 54 18.94 -14.54 -4.95
N LYS A 55 18.09 -14.24 -5.93
CA LYS A 55 18.50 -13.66 -7.22
C LYS A 55 18.37 -12.13 -7.27
N ALA A 56 18.05 -11.48 -6.15
CA ALA A 56 17.92 -10.03 -6.12
C ALA A 56 19.28 -9.34 -6.31
N ASP A 57 19.30 -8.30 -7.11
CA ASP A 57 20.43 -7.41 -7.22
C ASP A 57 20.28 -6.26 -6.22
N LEU A 58 20.93 -6.39 -5.08
CA LEU A 58 20.82 -5.41 -4.00
C LEU A 58 21.38 -4.04 -4.38
N SER A 59 22.35 -3.99 -5.32
CA SER A 59 22.92 -2.73 -5.82
C SER A 59 21.89 -1.90 -6.60
N LYS A 60 20.84 -2.58 -7.11
CA LYS A 60 19.70 -1.96 -7.80
C LYS A 60 18.49 -1.76 -6.89
N GLY A 61 18.63 -1.88 -5.59
CA GLY A 61 17.51 -1.71 -4.67
C GLY A 61 16.47 -2.84 -4.72
N GLN A 62 16.81 -4.01 -5.25
CA GLN A 62 15.89 -5.14 -5.37
C GLN A 62 15.80 -5.93 -4.05
N TYR A 63 15.27 -5.33 -3.02
CA TYR A 63 15.10 -5.95 -1.70
C TYR A 63 13.81 -5.51 -1.04
N GLY A 64 13.45 -6.20 0.04
CA GLY A 64 12.28 -5.86 0.86
C GLY A 64 10.96 -6.30 0.27
N CYS A 65 9.93 -5.58 0.60
CA CYS A 65 8.57 -5.84 0.16
C CYS A 65 8.25 -5.06 -1.12
N VAL A 66 7.49 -5.68 -2.01
CA VAL A 66 7.02 -5.06 -3.26
C VAL A 66 5.54 -4.73 -3.14
N GLY A 67 5.20 -3.45 -3.23
CA GLY A 67 3.83 -2.98 -3.17
C GLY A 67 3.10 -3.07 -4.51
N GLN A 68 1.81 -2.87 -4.47
CA GLN A 68 0.92 -2.85 -5.64
C GLN A 68 0.85 -1.47 -6.32
N GLY A 69 1.49 -0.45 -5.78
CA GLY A 69 1.35 0.94 -6.22
C GLY A 69 1.69 1.15 -7.69
N LEU A 70 2.79 0.54 -8.19
CA LEU A 70 3.17 0.64 -9.60
C LEU A 70 2.06 0.14 -10.53
N HIS A 71 1.44 -1.00 -10.20
CA HIS A 71 0.40 -1.60 -11.06
C HIS A 71 -0.93 -0.83 -10.96
N ILE A 72 -1.30 -0.32 -9.78
CA ILE A 72 -2.44 0.60 -9.64
C ILE A 72 -2.22 1.84 -10.52
N ALA A 73 -1.04 2.45 -10.44
CA ALA A 73 -0.70 3.62 -11.25
C ALA A 73 -0.74 3.31 -12.76
N LYS A 74 -0.20 2.15 -13.20
CA LYS A 74 -0.28 1.74 -14.61
C LYS A 74 -1.72 1.62 -15.10
N LYS A 75 -2.64 1.14 -14.27
CA LYS A 75 -4.06 1.04 -14.62
C LYS A 75 -4.76 2.39 -14.70
N LEU A 76 -4.32 3.36 -13.90
CA LEU A 76 -4.85 4.73 -13.93
C LEU A 76 -4.23 5.59 -15.03
N LEU A 77 -3.02 5.27 -15.47
CA LEU A 77 -2.25 6.10 -16.41
C LEU A 77 -2.99 6.44 -17.71
N PRO A 78 -3.80 5.55 -18.33
CA PRO A 78 -4.60 5.89 -19.51
C PRO A 78 -5.63 7.01 -19.32
N TYR A 79 -6.02 7.27 -18.08
CA TYR A 79 -6.98 8.30 -17.68
C TYR A 79 -6.32 9.60 -17.24
N ILE A 80 -4.98 9.62 -17.16
CA ILE A 80 -4.19 10.79 -16.81
C ILE A 80 -3.74 11.50 -18.09
N PRO A 81 -3.83 12.84 -18.18
CA PRO A 81 -3.36 13.60 -19.34
C PRO A 81 -1.91 13.26 -19.71
N ASN A 82 -1.60 13.23 -21.02
CA ASN A 82 -0.28 12.79 -21.50
C ASN A 82 0.90 13.65 -21.01
N ASN A 83 0.64 14.88 -20.62
CA ASN A 83 1.63 15.81 -20.05
C ASN A 83 1.69 15.76 -18.52
N ALA A 84 1.01 14.82 -17.88
CA ALA A 84 1.02 14.58 -16.46
C ALA A 84 1.47 13.15 -16.13
N GLY A 85 1.69 12.87 -14.87
CA GLY A 85 2.05 11.55 -14.36
C GLY A 85 1.45 11.29 -12.98
N ILE A 86 1.81 10.15 -12.40
CA ILE A 86 1.35 9.73 -11.09
C ILE A 86 2.53 9.71 -10.12
N LEU A 87 2.37 10.36 -8.98
CA LEU A 87 3.31 10.32 -7.86
C LEU A 87 2.72 9.45 -6.75
N LEU A 88 3.36 8.33 -6.48
CA LEU A 88 3.01 7.45 -5.36
C LEU A 88 3.66 7.96 -4.06
N VAL A 89 2.92 7.89 -2.97
CA VAL A 89 3.38 8.28 -1.63
C VAL A 89 3.25 7.08 -0.70
N PRO A 90 4.22 6.15 -0.70
CA PRO A 90 4.15 4.96 0.13
C PRO A 90 4.34 5.28 1.61
N CYS A 91 3.35 4.94 2.45
CA CYS A 91 3.35 5.16 3.90
C CYS A 91 3.01 3.88 4.68
N CYS A 92 3.30 2.71 4.11
CA CYS A 92 2.89 1.43 4.66
C CYS A 92 3.84 0.92 5.74
N ARG A 93 3.31 0.09 6.64
CA ARG A 93 4.08 -0.66 7.63
C ARG A 93 3.44 -2.04 7.82
N GLY A 94 4.19 -3.09 7.50
CA GLY A 94 3.75 -4.47 7.68
C GLY A 94 3.52 -4.81 9.16
N GLY A 95 2.43 -5.53 9.48
CA GLY A 95 2.10 -5.88 10.85
C GLY A 95 1.76 -4.67 11.74
N SER A 96 1.09 -3.66 11.20
CA SER A 96 0.65 -2.48 11.95
C SER A 96 -0.84 -2.54 12.27
N ALA A 97 -1.24 -1.93 13.39
CA ALA A 97 -2.60 -1.91 13.88
C ALA A 97 -2.99 -0.55 14.50
N PHE A 98 -4.27 -0.33 14.73
CA PHE A 98 -4.76 0.78 15.55
C PHE A 98 -4.77 0.44 17.04
N THR A 99 -5.03 -0.83 17.37
CA THR A 99 -5.35 -1.25 18.74
C THR A 99 -4.18 -1.88 19.48
N GLN A 100 -3.10 -2.22 18.77
CA GLN A 100 -1.89 -2.81 19.33
C GLN A 100 -0.65 -2.44 18.52
N GLY A 101 0.52 -2.80 19.01
CA GLY A 101 1.82 -2.52 18.41
C GLY A 101 2.57 -1.39 19.10
N ALA A 102 3.88 -1.36 18.89
CA ALA A 102 4.74 -0.31 19.42
C ALA A 102 4.40 1.04 18.77
N GLU A 103 4.51 2.11 19.54
CA GLU A 103 4.24 3.45 19.02
C GLU A 103 5.39 3.96 18.17
N GLY A 104 6.63 3.70 18.57
CA GLY A 104 7.80 4.24 17.90
C GLY A 104 7.94 5.75 18.03
N THR A 105 8.67 6.36 17.13
CA THR A 105 8.88 7.82 17.07
C THR A 105 8.72 8.35 15.65
N PHE A 106 8.58 9.65 15.53
CA PHE A 106 8.52 10.36 14.24
C PHE A 106 9.57 11.48 14.23
N SER A 107 10.21 11.67 13.09
CA SER A 107 11.00 12.86 12.78
C SER A 107 10.68 13.38 11.37
N ALA A 108 10.85 14.69 11.16
CA ALA A 108 10.60 15.31 9.87
C ALA A 108 11.58 14.82 8.77
N ASP A 109 12.80 14.46 9.16
CA ASP A 109 13.88 14.10 8.24
C ASP A 109 13.90 12.62 7.84
N ALA A 110 13.25 11.74 8.63
CA ALA A 110 13.28 10.30 8.41
C ALA A 110 11.89 9.62 8.47
N GLY A 111 10.87 10.36 8.89
CA GLY A 111 9.51 9.83 9.07
C GLY A 111 9.37 8.99 10.33
N ALA A 112 8.44 8.03 10.30
CA ALA A 112 8.23 7.09 11.39
C ALA A 112 9.43 6.14 11.53
N SER A 113 9.85 5.86 12.78
CA SER A 113 10.90 4.90 13.09
C SER A 113 10.50 3.47 12.71
N GLN A 114 11.48 2.58 12.54
CA GLN A 114 11.25 1.22 12.06
C GLN A 114 10.38 0.36 13.00
N ASP A 115 10.39 0.67 14.28
CA ASP A 115 9.58 -0.01 15.31
C ASP A 115 8.14 0.54 15.37
N SER A 116 7.86 1.67 14.72
CA SER A 116 6.49 2.21 14.67
C SER A 116 5.54 1.21 14.02
N ALA A 117 4.58 0.70 14.78
CA ALA A 117 3.62 -0.31 14.34
C ALA A 117 2.18 0.08 14.68
N ARG A 118 1.93 1.34 15.08
CA ARG A 118 0.63 1.79 15.53
C ARG A 118 0.10 2.97 14.73
N TRP A 119 -1.10 2.80 14.19
CA TRP A 119 -1.89 3.84 13.54
C TRP A 119 -2.76 4.60 14.53
N GLY A 120 -3.21 5.77 14.13
CA GLY A 120 -4.16 6.61 14.87
C GLY A 120 -3.70 8.06 14.93
N VAL A 121 -4.62 8.93 15.29
CA VAL A 121 -4.35 10.37 15.43
C VAL A 121 -3.17 10.60 16.37
N GLY A 122 -2.19 11.40 15.92
CA GLY A 122 -0.99 11.73 16.69
C GLY A 122 0.06 10.61 16.78
N LYS A 123 -0.19 9.41 16.25
CA LYS A 123 0.79 8.33 16.24
C LYS A 123 1.83 8.52 15.13
N PRO A 124 3.06 8.00 15.29
CA PRO A 124 4.15 8.20 14.33
C PRO A 124 3.82 7.78 12.90
N LEU A 125 3.10 6.67 12.69
CA LEU A 125 2.68 6.27 11.34
C LEU A 125 1.70 7.28 10.71
N TYR A 126 0.80 7.85 11.48
CA TYR A 126 -0.10 8.91 11.00
C TYR A 126 0.68 10.20 10.72
N GLN A 127 1.60 10.59 11.60
CA GLN A 127 2.45 11.77 11.38
C GLN A 127 3.27 11.62 10.10
N ASP A 128 3.79 10.43 9.82
CA ASP A 128 4.50 10.12 8.59
C ASP A 128 3.58 10.22 7.36
N LEU A 129 2.38 9.65 7.41
CA LEU A 129 1.40 9.74 6.34
C LEU A 129 1.10 11.21 5.99
N ILE A 130 0.78 12.03 6.98
CA ILE A 130 0.39 13.42 6.75
C ILE A 130 1.58 14.28 6.28
N ALA A 131 2.77 14.09 6.86
CA ALA A 131 3.98 14.83 6.50
C ALA A 131 4.39 14.52 5.05
N ARG A 132 4.39 13.25 4.66
CA ARG A 132 4.74 12.82 3.30
C ARG A 132 3.71 13.26 2.26
N THR A 133 2.43 13.22 2.60
CA THR A 133 1.36 13.74 1.73
C THR A 133 1.55 15.24 1.49
N LYS A 134 1.78 16.02 2.55
CA LYS A 134 2.08 17.46 2.44
C LYS A 134 3.35 17.70 1.60
N ALA A 135 4.42 16.94 1.85
CA ALA A 135 5.65 17.03 1.06
C ALA A 135 5.41 16.77 -0.43
N ALA A 136 4.59 15.77 -0.77
CA ALA A 136 4.23 15.48 -2.17
C ALA A 136 3.47 16.65 -2.82
N LEU A 137 2.51 17.24 -2.14
CA LEU A 137 1.74 18.38 -2.65
C LEU A 137 2.62 19.63 -2.81
N GLN A 138 3.53 19.87 -1.88
CA GLN A 138 4.48 20.99 -1.93
C GLN A 138 5.53 20.88 -3.03
N LYS A 139 5.82 19.67 -3.55
CA LYS A 139 6.77 19.50 -4.66
C LYS A 139 6.34 20.25 -5.93
N ASN A 140 5.04 20.37 -6.16
CA ASN A 140 4.49 21.10 -7.30
C ASN A 140 3.07 21.58 -6.96
N PRO A 141 2.74 22.88 -7.11
CA PRO A 141 1.39 23.40 -6.85
C PRO A 141 0.32 22.84 -7.79
N LYS A 142 0.71 22.14 -8.87
CA LYS A 142 -0.20 21.43 -9.77
C LYS A 142 -0.45 19.97 -9.36
N ASN A 143 0.23 19.48 -8.35
CA ASN A 143 -0.04 18.13 -7.82
C ASN A 143 -1.42 18.12 -7.19
N VAL A 144 -2.18 17.06 -7.46
CA VAL A 144 -3.50 16.83 -6.89
C VAL A 144 -3.51 15.48 -6.19
N LEU A 145 -3.93 15.46 -4.93
CA LEU A 145 -4.19 14.23 -4.19
C LEU A 145 -5.47 13.61 -4.71
N LEU A 146 -5.34 12.51 -5.46
CA LEU A 146 -6.47 11.84 -6.12
C LEU A 146 -7.22 10.91 -5.17
N ALA A 147 -6.48 10.11 -4.39
CA ALA A 147 -7.07 9.11 -3.49
C ALA A 147 -6.06 8.65 -2.44
N VAL A 148 -6.56 8.06 -1.37
CA VAL A 148 -5.79 7.27 -0.41
C VAL A 148 -6.14 5.80 -0.58
N CYS A 149 -5.15 4.97 -0.95
CA CYS A 149 -5.30 3.53 -0.99
C CYS A 149 -4.98 2.96 0.40
N TRP A 150 -5.97 2.43 1.07
CA TRP A 150 -5.87 1.93 2.43
C TRP A 150 -6.03 0.41 2.48
N MET A 151 -5.03 -0.30 2.99
CA MET A 151 -5.09 -1.76 3.17
C MET A 151 -4.51 -2.09 4.54
N GLN A 152 -5.37 -2.22 5.53
CA GLN A 152 -4.99 -2.49 6.92
C GLN A 152 -6.17 -3.13 7.66
N GLY A 153 -5.89 -3.98 8.64
CA GLY A 153 -6.89 -4.63 9.49
C GLY A 153 -6.41 -5.95 10.09
N GLU A 154 -5.48 -6.63 9.42
CA GLU A 154 -5.05 -7.98 9.77
C GLU A 154 -4.50 -8.06 11.19
N PHE A 155 -3.61 -7.15 11.55
CA PHE A 155 -2.98 -7.19 12.88
C PHE A 155 -3.97 -6.76 13.97
N ASP A 156 -4.94 -5.90 13.68
CA ASP A 156 -6.02 -5.59 14.61
C ASP A 156 -6.91 -6.80 14.89
N MET A 157 -7.17 -7.67 13.90
CA MET A 157 -8.02 -8.86 14.11
C MET A 157 -7.48 -9.82 15.18
N SER A 158 -6.18 -9.85 15.40
CA SER A 158 -5.57 -10.65 16.46
C SER A 158 -5.62 -10.00 17.84
N ALA A 159 -6.05 -8.74 17.95
CA ALA A 159 -6.09 -7.99 19.20
C ALA A 159 -7.39 -8.23 19.99
N ALA A 160 -7.28 -8.32 21.32
CA ALA A 160 -8.46 -8.36 22.19
C ALA A 160 -9.34 -7.12 22.07
N THR A 161 -8.74 -5.98 21.70
CA THR A 161 -9.39 -4.67 21.56
C THR A 161 -9.77 -4.34 20.11
N HIS A 162 -9.78 -5.32 19.21
CA HIS A 162 -10.07 -5.13 17.78
C HIS A 162 -11.35 -4.33 17.48
N ALA A 163 -12.35 -4.43 18.35
CA ALA A 163 -13.61 -3.71 18.19
C ALA A 163 -13.47 -2.17 18.24
N GLN A 164 -12.33 -1.65 18.68
CA GLN A 164 -12.03 -0.20 18.68
C GLN A 164 -11.52 0.29 17.32
N GLN A 165 -11.03 -0.59 16.45
CA GLN A 165 -10.41 -0.23 15.18
C GLN A 165 -11.32 0.67 14.31
N PRO A 166 -12.62 0.38 14.11
CA PRO A 166 -13.48 1.22 13.27
C PRO A 166 -13.57 2.68 13.72
N ALA A 167 -13.70 2.89 15.04
CA ALA A 167 -13.77 4.24 15.60
C ALA A 167 -12.43 4.98 15.46
N LEU A 168 -11.31 4.29 15.68
CA LEU A 168 -9.97 4.85 15.54
C LEU A 168 -9.64 5.19 14.09
N PHE A 169 -10.05 4.33 13.14
CA PHE A 169 -9.94 4.63 11.71
C PHE A 169 -10.76 5.87 11.33
N THR A 170 -12.02 5.95 11.77
CA THR A 170 -12.89 7.09 11.49
C THR A 170 -12.32 8.40 12.05
N ALA A 171 -11.79 8.38 13.26
CA ALA A 171 -11.13 9.54 13.86
C ALA A 171 -9.88 9.95 13.06
N MET A 172 -9.08 8.99 12.60
CA MET A 172 -7.90 9.26 11.78
C MET A 172 -8.28 9.83 10.42
N LEU A 173 -9.33 9.32 9.78
CA LEU A 173 -9.86 9.85 8.52
C LEU A 173 -10.29 11.31 8.66
N ALA A 174 -11.04 11.63 9.72
CA ALA A 174 -11.48 13.00 9.98
C ALA A 174 -10.29 13.94 10.22
N GLN A 175 -9.30 13.50 11.00
CA GLN A 175 -8.09 14.27 11.26
C GLN A 175 -7.25 14.48 10.00
N PHE A 176 -7.11 13.47 9.15
CA PHE A 176 -6.40 13.57 7.87
C PHE A 176 -7.00 14.66 6.98
N ARG A 177 -8.31 14.70 6.87
CA ARG A 177 -9.03 15.74 6.12
C ARG A 177 -8.84 17.14 6.71
N ALA A 178 -8.90 17.25 8.03
CA ALA A 178 -8.64 18.52 8.72
C ALA A 178 -7.19 19.01 8.50
N ASP A 179 -6.22 18.13 8.64
CA ASP A 179 -4.79 18.45 8.49
C ASP A 179 -4.40 18.83 7.05
N LEU A 180 -5.16 18.39 6.05
CA LEU A 180 -4.96 18.73 4.65
C LEU A 180 -5.83 19.90 4.16
N SER A 181 -6.68 20.47 4.98
CA SER A 181 -7.57 21.56 4.57
C SER A 181 -6.85 22.76 3.96
N VAL A 182 -5.59 23.00 4.36
CA VAL A 182 -4.74 24.06 3.78
C VAL A 182 -4.31 23.75 2.34
N PHE A 183 -4.50 22.53 1.86
CA PHE A 183 -4.22 22.07 0.50
C PHE A 183 -5.49 21.74 -0.28
N ASN A 184 -6.65 22.23 0.10
CA ASN A 184 -7.92 21.94 -0.55
C ASN A 184 -7.85 22.10 -2.08
N ALA A 185 -7.24 23.16 -2.59
CA ALA A 185 -7.07 23.38 -4.03
C ALA A 185 -6.22 22.31 -4.74
N GLN A 186 -5.47 21.50 -4.00
CA GLN A 186 -4.66 20.38 -4.49
C GLN A 186 -5.26 19.02 -4.09
N CYS A 187 -6.52 18.97 -3.74
CA CYS A 187 -7.25 17.75 -3.44
C CYS A 187 -8.30 17.46 -4.52
N HIS A 188 -8.61 16.18 -4.72
CA HIS A 188 -9.73 15.75 -5.55
C HIS A 188 -11.00 16.53 -5.14
N GLY A 189 -11.84 16.91 -6.10
CA GLY A 189 -13.05 17.68 -5.81
C GLY A 189 -12.83 19.11 -5.30
N GLY A 190 -11.58 19.54 -5.10
CA GLY A 190 -11.26 20.86 -4.55
C GLY A 190 -11.34 20.94 -3.03
N SER A 191 -11.44 19.81 -2.34
CA SER A 191 -11.48 19.73 -0.88
C SER A 191 -10.81 18.45 -0.36
N ALA A 192 -10.10 18.58 0.76
CA ALA A 192 -9.56 17.40 1.46
C ALA A 192 -10.68 16.46 1.97
N ALA A 193 -11.90 16.99 2.16
CA ALA A 193 -13.06 16.19 2.52
C ALA A 193 -13.52 15.27 1.38
N ASP A 194 -13.29 15.66 0.13
CA ASP A 194 -13.70 14.91 -1.06
C ASP A 194 -12.68 13.86 -1.49
N VAL A 195 -11.49 13.82 -0.88
CA VAL A 195 -10.47 12.80 -1.20
C VAL A 195 -11.00 11.42 -0.81
N PRO A 196 -11.17 10.50 -1.79
CA PRO A 196 -11.67 9.17 -1.53
C PRO A 196 -10.64 8.30 -0.83
N TRP A 197 -11.11 7.50 0.13
CA TRP A 197 -10.34 6.44 0.78
C TRP A 197 -10.78 5.09 0.24
N ILE A 198 -9.90 4.48 -0.54
CA ILE A 198 -10.13 3.21 -1.21
C ILE A 198 -9.60 2.10 -0.31
N CYS A 199 -10.52 1.47 0.42
CA CYS A 199 -10.21 0.50 1.46
C CYS A 199 -10.24 -0.93 0.90
N GLY A 200 -9.07 -1.48 0.63
CA GLY A 200 -8.92 -2.83 0.09
C GLY A 200 -9.15 -3.91 1.14
N ASP A 201 -9.62 -5.04 0.65
CA ASP A 201 -9.86 -6.26 1.42
C ASP A 201 -8.54 -6.96 1.83
N THR A 202 -8.64 -8.12 2.47
CA THR A 202 -7.52 -8.97 2.88
C THR A 202 -7.58 -10.34 2.20
N THR A 203 -6.76 -11.31 2.64
CA THR A 203 -6.76 -12.67 2.12
C THR A 203 -7.80 -13.57 2.80
N TYR A 204 -8.11 -14.71 2.16
CA TYR A 204 -9.01 -15.72 2.74
C TYR A 204 -8.58 -16.22 4.11
N TYR A 205 -7.27 -16.32 4.35
CA TYR A 205 -6.75 -16.78 5.63
C TYR A 205 -7.27 -15.93 6.78
N TRP A 206 -7.13 -14.63 6.68
CA TRP A 206 -7.56 -13.69 7.72
C TRP A 206 -9.07 -13.73 7.94
N LYS A 207 -9.84 -13.71 6.85
CA LYS A 207 -11.30 -13.81 6.92
C LYS A 207 -11.76 -15.11 7.58
N ASN A 208 -11.18 -16.25 7.20
CA ASN A 208 -11.61 -17.54 7.70
C ASN A 208 -11.14 -17.80 9.14
N THR A 209 -9.95 -17.33 9.50
CA THR A 209 -9.39 -17.49 10.85
C THR A 209 -10.06 -16.57 11.87
N TYR A 210 -10.40 -15.35 11.45
CA TYR A 210 -10.91 -14.29 12.32
C TYR A 210 -12.26 -13.73 11.82
N GLY A 211 -13.22 -14.58 11.49
CA GLY A 211 -14.46 -14.18 10.82
C GLY A 211 -15.25 -13.08 11.52
N THR A 212 -15.37 -13.15 12.86
CA THR A 212 -16.05 -12.10 13.64
C THR A 212 -15.31 -10.78 13.59
N GLN A 213 -14.00 -10.80 13.78
CA GLN A 213 -13.15 -9.62 13.75
C GLN A 213 -13.08 -9.01 12.34
N TYR A 214 -13.04 -9.87 11.30
CA TYR A 214 -13.15 -9.45 9.92
C TYR A 214 -14.45 -8.67 9.67
N ASN A 215 -15.57 -9.20 10.11
CA ASN A 215 -16.86 -8.53 9.96
C ASN A 215 -16.90 -7.19 10.72
N THR A 216 -16.26 -7.10 11.87
CA THR A 216 -16.15 -5.85 12.62
C THR A 216 -15.32 -4.81 11.89
N ILE A 217 -14.11 -5.17 11.45
CA ILE A 217 -13.12 -4.23 10.90
C ILE A 217 -13.43 -3.92 9.43
N TYR A 218 -13.46 -4.95 8.57
CA TYR A 218 -13.69 -4.75 7.13
C TYR A 218 -15.16 -4.45 6.83
N GLY A 219 -16.09 -4.93 7.66
CA GLY A 219 -17.51 -4.53 7.60
C GLY A 219 -17.71 -3.04 7.83
N ALA A 220 -16.88 -2.42 8.65
CA ALA A 220 -16.94 -0.98 8.93
C ALA A 220 -16.45 -0.08 7.78
N TYR A 221 -15.85 -0.63 6.74
CA TYR A 221 -15.55 0.11 5.52
C TYR A 221 -16.68 0.11 4.49
N LYS A 222 -17.65 -0.79 4.64
CA LYS A 222 -18.76 -0.98 3.68
C LYS A 222 -19.85 0.06 3.87
N ASN A 223 -20.53 0.39 2.78
CA ASN A 223 -21.68 1.30 2.75
C ASN A 223 -21.38 2.69 3.34
N ARG A 224 -20.19 3.21 3.04
CA ARG A 224 -19.74 4.53 3.49
C ARG A 224 -19.29 5.43 2.32
N GLU A 225 -19.81 5.17 1.14
CA GLU A 225 -19.48 5.95 -0.08
C GLU A 225 -19.87 7.42 0.09
N SER A 226 -20.95 7.71 0.80
CA SER A 226 -21.37 9.08 1.15
C SER A 226 -20.38 9.81 2.07
N GLU A 227 -19.49 9.05 2.75
CA GLU A 227 -18.40 9.59 3.55
C GLU A 227 -17.07 9.58 2.78
N GLY A 228 -17.07 9.21 1.50
CA GLY A 228 -15.87 9.06 0.67
C GLY A 228 -15.00 7.86 1.08
N VAL A 229 -15.59 6.81 1.65
CA VAL A 229 -14.91 5.55 1.98
C VAL A 229 -15.48 4.44 1.11
N TYR A 230 -14.64 3.81 0.30
CA TYR A 230 -15.02 2.81 -0.69
C TYR A 230 -14.37 1.48 -0.36
N PHE A 231 -15.15 0.47 0.00
CA PHE A 231 -14.64 -0.87 0.24
C PHE A 231 -14.42 -1.62 -1.07
N VAL A 232 -13.25 -2.22 -1.23
CA VAL A 232 -12.87 -2.96 -2.45
C VAL A 232 -12.64 -4.44 -2.10
N PRO A 233 -13.58 -5.33 -2.44
CA PRO A 233 -13.43 -6.76 -2.19
C PRO A 233 -12.41 -7.37 -3.14
N PHE A 234 -11.54 -8.27 -2.65
CA PHE A 234 -10.57 -9.00 -3.44
C PHE A 234 -10.87 -10.49 -3.56
N MET A 235 -11.65 -11.03 -2.64
CA MET A 235 -11.86 -12.47 -2.50
C MET A 235 -12.89 -13.06 -3.47
N THR A 236 -13.81 -12.24 -3.96
CA THR A 236 -14.83 -12.67 -4.93
C THR A 236 -14.94 -11.66 -6.08
N ASP A 237 -15.36 -12.15 -7.25
CA ASP A 237 -15.77 -11.29 -8.36
C ASP A 237 -17.23 -10.82 -8.19
N GLY A 238 -17.74 -10.05 -9.18
CA GLY A 238 -19.12 -9.56 -9.19
C GLY A 238 -20.18 -10.66 -9.25
N ASN A 239 -19.81 -11.89 -9.62
CA ASN A 239 -20.70 -13.06 -9.64
C ASN A 239 -20.56 -13.94 -8.38
N GLY A 240 -19.76 -13.49 -7.40
CA GLY A 240 -19.51 -14.26 -6.17
C GLY A 240 -18.51 -15.40 -6.33
N VAL A 241 -17.82 -15.50 -7.47
CA VAL A 241 -16.80 -16.51 -7.70
C VAL A 241 -15.51 -16.10 -6.96
N ASN A 242 -14.92 -17.06 -6.27
CA ASN A 242 -13.67 -16.85 -5.53
C ASN A 242 -12.53 -16.48 -6.46
N THR A 243 -11.76 -15.48 -6.04
CA THR A 243 -10.55 -15.05 -6.75
C THR A 243 -9.31 -15.45 -5.97
N ALA A 244 -8.29 -15.89 -6.70
CA ALA A 244 -7.02 -16.28 -6.12
C ALA A 244 -6.19 -15.04 -5.73
N THR A 245 -6.05 -14.80 -4.45
CA THR A 245 -5.30 -13.63 -3.95
C THR A 245 -3.99 -13.97 -3.27
N ASN A 246 -3.76 -15.23 -2.92
CA ASN A 246 -2.60 -15.65 -2.14
C ASN A 246 -1.91 -16.95 -2.60
N ALA A 247 -2.29 -17.51 -3.74
CA ALA A 247 -1.69 -18.74 -4.26
C ALA A 247 -0.72 -18.44 -5.42
N PRO A 248 0.60 -18.62 -5.24
CA PRO A 248 1.59 -18.31 -6.28
C PRO A 248 1.46 -19.16 -7.55
N ALA A 249 0.87 -20.36 -7.43
CA ALA A 249 0.66 -21.23 -8.59
C ALA A 249 -0.28 -20.65 -9.65
N GLU A 250 -1.01 -19.61 -9.30
CA GLU A 250 -1.98 -18.95 -10.16
C GLU A 250 -1.42 -17.67 -10.83
N ASP A 251 -0.17 -17.33 -10.55
CA ASP A 251 0.54 -16.27 -11.26
C ASP A 251 1.13 -16.84 -12.56
N PRO A 252 0.61 -16.45 -13.74
CA PRO A 252 1.06 -17.01 -15.01
C PRO A 252 2.52 -16.68 -15.34
N ASP A 253 3.06 -15.61 -14.80
CA ASP A 253 4.42 -15.14 -15.09
C ASP A 253 5.46 -15.78 -14.19
N ILE A 254 5.12 -16.02 -12.94
CA ILE A 254 6.06 -16.51 -11.93
C ILE A 254 6.41 -17.99 -12.11
N PRO A 255 5.47 -18.91 -12.42
CA PRO A 255 5.81 -20.29 -12.74
C PRO A 255 6.72 -20.40 -13.95
N ALA A 256 6.48 -19.63 -15.00
CA ALA A 256 7.28 -19.63 -16.22
C ALA A 256 8.73 -19.16 -15.98
N SER A 257 8.92 -18.19 -15.11
CA SER A 257 10.25 -17.68 -14.73
C SER A 257 10.98 -18.59 -13.73
N GLY A 258 10.32 -19.55 -13.15
CA GLY A 258 10.84 -20.39 -12.05
C GLY A 258 11.12 -19.63 -10.75
N TYR A 259 10.80 -18.37 -10.75
CA TYR A 259 11.12 -17.40 -9.72
C TYR A 259 10.46 -17.72 -8.37
N TYR A 260 9.14 -17.81 -8.38
CA TYR A 260 8.36 -17.96 -7.17
C TYR A 260 8.45 -19.38 -6.59
N GLY A 261 8.40 -20.37 -7.47
CA GLY A 261 8.42 -21.77 -7.09
C GLY A 261 9.72 -22.17 -6.38
N ALA A 262 10.86 -21.68 -6.86
CA ALA A 262 12.16 -22.05 -6.32
C ALA A 262 12.46 -21.31 -4.99
N ALA A 263 12.25 -20.02 -4.95
CA ALA A 263 12.70 -19.21 -3.80
C ALA A 263 11.78 -19.30 -2.61
N SER A 264 10.47 -19.26 -2.84
CA SER A 264 9.52 -19.18 -1.74
C SER A 264 9.29 -20.49 -1.00
N ARG A 265 9.64 -21.62 -1.61
CA ARG A 265 9.35 -22.94 -1.04
C ARG A 265 10.53 -23.64 -0.40
N THR A 266 11.75 -23.33 -0.79
CA THR A 266 12.91 -24.11 -0.40
C THR A 266 13.89 -23.38 0.51
N ASN A 267 13.87 -22.06 0.53
CA ASN A 267 14.87 -21.26 1.24
C ASN A 267 14.36 -20.65 2.54
N GLY A 268 13.19 -21.09 3.04
CA GLY A 268 12.63 -20.57 4.29
C GLY A 268 12.37 -19.06 4.31
N ASN A 269 12.31 -18.41 3.13
CA ASN A 269 11.95 -17.03 3.09
C ASN A 269 10.47 -16.85 3.48
N GLN A 270 10.10 -15.67 3.91
CA GLN A 270 8.78 -15.41 4.49
C GLN A 270 7.62 -15.75 3.56
N VAL A 271 7.81 -15.68 2.27
CA VAL A 271 6.74 -15.98 1.32
C VAL A 271 6.28 -17.44 1.42
N SER A 272 7.19 -18.38 1.65
CA SER A 272 6.81 -19.78 1.74
C SER A 272 6.08 -20.15 3.03
N SER A 273 6.47 -19.58 4.16
CA SER A 273 5.87 -19.88 5.46
C SER A 273 4.57 -19.11 5.70
N ASN A 274 4.47 -17.89 5.19
CA ASN A 274 3.34 -16.98 5.44
C ASN A 274 2.42 -16.79 4.22
N ARG A 275 2.47 -17.73 3.29
CA ARG A 275 1.72 -17.71 2.03
C ARG A 275 0.23 -17.44 2.16
N PRO A 276 -0.51 -18.10 3.06
CA PRO A 276 -1.94 -17.86 3.22
C PRO A 276 -2.27 -16.46 3.75
N THR A 277 -1.33 -15.82 4.45
CA THR A 277 -1.53 -14.51 5.10
C THR A 277 -1.17 -13.33 4.20
N HIS A 278 -0.48 -13.57 3.08
CA HIS A 278 -0.01 -12.52 2.16
C HIS A 278 -0.59 -12.71 0.76
N PHE A 279 -0.75 -11.59 0.07
CA PHE A 279 -1.16 -11.60 -1.33
C PHE A 279 -0.10 -12.22 -2.23
N SER A 280 -0.56 -12.95 -3.25
CA SER A 280 0.31 -13.48 -4.30
C SER A 280 0.86 -12.37 -5.20
N SER A 281 1.88 -12.71 -5.96
CA SER A 281 2.43 -11.83 -6.98
C SER A 281 1.39 -11.54 -8.07
N TRP A 282 0.55 -12.50 -8.42
CA TRP A 282 -0.54 -12.35 -9.34
C TRP A 282 -1.60 -11.36 -8.82
N ALA A 283 -2.03 -11.49 -7.57
CA ALA A 283 -2.97 -10.56 -6.96
C ALA A 283 -2.44 -9.13 -6.98
N ARG A 284 -1.15 -8.93 -6.65
CA ARG A 284 -0.47 -7.64 -6.69
C ARG A 284 -0.47 -6.99 -8.07
N ARG A 285 -0.40 -7.80 -9.13
CA ARG A 285 -0.29 -7.31 -10.52
C ARG A 285 -1.63 -7.20 -11.23
N SER A 286 -2.65 -7.90 -10.78
CA SER A 286 -3.96 -7.98 -11.46
C SER A 286 -5.13 -7.57 -10.57
N ILE A 287 -5.63 -8.44 -9.72
CA ILE A 287 -6.90 -8.25 -8.98
C ILE A 287 -6.87 -6.96 -8.13
N ILE A 288 -5.82 -6.74 -7.36
CA ILE A 288 -5.71 -5.54 -6.52
C ILE A 288 -5.64 -4.27 -7.37
N PRO A 289 -4.72 -4.16 -8.34
CA PRO A 289 -4.64 -2.99 -9.20
C PRO A 289 -5.90 -2.73 -9.99
N ASP A 290 -6.51 -3.76 -10.58
CA ASP A 290 -7.71 -3.61 -11.40
C ASP A 290 -8.87 -3.06 -10.57
N ARG A 291 -9.11 -3.63 -9.40
CA ARG A 291 -10.24 -3.25 -8.55
C ARG A 291 -10.00 -1.92 -7.83
N MET A 292 -8.79 -1.67 -7.34
CA MET A 292 -8.44 -0.40 -6.69
C MET A 292 -8.49 0.76 -7.70
N ALA A 293 -7.94 0.59 -8.89
CA ALA A 293 -7.99 1.60 -9.93
C ALA A 293 -9.44 1.88 -10.38
N THR A 294 -10.25 0.84 -10.57
CA THR A 294 -11.68 0.99 -10.88
C THR A 294 -12.41 1.77 -9.78
N ALA A 295 -12.14 1.47 -8.52
CA ALA A 295 -12.75 2.19 -7.40
C ALA A 295 -12.32 3.67 -7.36
N ILE A 296 -11.04 3.97 -7.65
CA ILE A 296 -10.56 5.36 -7.75
C ILE A 296 -11.27 6.12 -8.89
N LEU A 297 -11.50 5.46 -10.03
CA LEU A 297 -12.15 6.09 -11.19
C LEU A 297 -13.66 6.33 -10.98
N ASN A 298 -14.28 5.56 -10.10
CA ASN A 298 -15.72 5.65 -9.81
C ASN A 298 -16.02 6.54 -8.58
N ALA A 299 -15.02 6.90 -7.82
CA ALA A 299 -15.15 7.77 -6.65
C ALA A 299 -15.13 9.26 -7.03
#